data_180fe9b97b37d958c4797b3381414c5d
#
_entry.id   180fe9b97b37d958c4797b3381414c5d
#
_cell.length_a   1.000
_cell.length_b   1.000
_cell.length_c   1.000
_cell.angle_alpha   90.00
_cell.angle_beta   90.00
_cell.angle_gamma   90.00
#
_symmetry.space_group_name_H-M   'P 1'
#
loop_
_entity.id
_entity.type
_entity.pdbx_description
1 polymer ?
#
loop_
_entity_poly.entity_id
_entity_poly.type
_entity_poly.pdbx_seq_one_letter_code
_entity_poly.pdbx_strand_id
1 'polypeptide(L)'
;GVGVCLAWGLEGVGVQWVVGRPVGVAFEGGGGLGYRACLWSRMANRIILHLGAAPANSGDELYEATRSIDWTAHLAANGSLLVDFAGRSADIRNAQFGAQRIKDAIVDQFRERGLGRPSVDLKQPDVRVSARLSKGRLILGIDLSGESLHRRGYRLDGGVAPLRENIAAAALWAAGWPERSQRGEALLDPMCGSATLLLEG
;
A
#
# COMPACT_ATOMS: atom_id res chain seq x y z
N GLY A 1 7.65 -15.55 -8.68
CA GLY A 1 6.33 -15.21 -8.17
C GLY A 1 5.99 -13.75 -8.40
N VAL A 2 4.83 -13.29 -7.91
CA VAL A 2 4.33 -11.90 -8.11
C VAL A 2 5.34 -10.83 -7.66
N GLY A 3 6.16 -11.09 -6.64
CA GLY A 3 7.21 -10.18 -6.18
C GLY A 3 8.29 -9.89 -7.21
N VAL A 4 8.66 -10.84 -8.06
CA VAL A 4 9.66 -10.65 -9.12
C VAL A 4 9.08 -9.77 -10.24
N CYS A 5 7.84 -10.05 -10.66
CA CYS A 5 7.16 -9.23 -11.66
C CYS A 5 6.97 -7.79 -11.17
N LEU A 6 6.64 -7.61 -9.89
CA LEU A 6 6.49 -6.29 -9.28
C LEU A 6 7.82 -5.52 -9.25
N ALA A 7 8.94 -6.20 -8.96
CA ALA A 7 10.27 -5.62 -8.96
C ALA A 7 10.62 -5.05 -10.34
N TRP A 8 10.45 -5.83 -11.38
CA TRP A 8 10.72 -5.40 -12.77
C TRP A 8 9.79 -4.27 -13.22
N GLY A 9 8.51 -4.31 -12.84
CA GLY A 9 7.59 -3.21 -13.13
C GLY A 9 8.01 -1.89 -12.49
N LEU A 10 8.67 -1.92 -11.33
CA LEU A 10 9.20 -0.74 -10.65
C LEU A 10 10.52 -0.23 -11.26
N GLU A 11 11.38 -1.12 -11.77
CA GLU A 11 12.59 -0.73 -12.50
C GLU A 11 12.25 0.13 -13.72
N GLY A 12 11.19 -0.20 -14.45
CA GLY A 12 10.66 0.62 -15.54
C GLY A 12 10.22 2.02 -15.14
N VAL A 13 9.98 2.27 -13.85
CA VAL A 13 9.61 3.58 -13.28
C VAL A 13 10.83 4.36 -12.77
N GLY A 14 12.03 3.80 -12.91
CA GLY A 14 13.29 4.43 -12.49
C GLY A 14 13.72 4.12 -11.06
N VAL A 15 13.26 3.00 -10.51
CA VAL A 15 13.72 2.47 -9.22
C VAL A 15 15.04 1.73 -9.42
N GLN A 16 16.07 2.15 -8.71
CA GLN A 16 17.42 1.58 -8.85
C GLN A 16 17.72 0.41 -7.91
N TRP A 17 16.94 0.26 -6.85
CA TRP A 17 17.14 -0.75 -5.83
C TRP A 17 15.84 -1.39 -5.39
N VAL A 18 15.71 -2.70 -5.59
CA VAL A 18 14.48 -3.44 -5.27
C VAL A 18 14.84 -4.70 -4.49
N VAL A 19 14.28 -4.84 -3.30
CA VAL A 19 14.42 -6.05 -2.48
C VAL A 19 13.09 -6.80 -2.44
N GLY A 20 13.08 -8.00 -3.01
CA GLY A 20 11.92 -8.88 -2.97
C GLY A 20 11.61 -9.35 -1.55
N ARG A 21 10.32 -9.35 -1.18
CA ARG A 21 9.78 -9.89 0.07
C ARG A 21 8.63 -10.86 -0.26
N PRO A 22 8.22 -11.75 0.67
CA PRO A 22 7.17 -12.72 0.40
C PRO A 22 5.85 -12.12 -0.11
N VAL A 23 5.50 -10.91 0.32
CA VAL A 23 4.21 -10.25 0.02
C VAL A 23 4.36 -8.94 -0.77
N GLY A 24 5.56 -8.64 -1.29
CA GLY A 24 5.80 -7.40 -2.02
C GLY A 24 7.26 -7.15 -2.29
N VAL A 25 7.60 -5.91 -2.55
CA VAL A 25 8.98 -5.46 -2.74
C VAL A 25 9.22 -4.19 -1.93
N ALA A 26 10.43 -4.04 -1.43
CA ALA A 26 10.90 -2.79 -0.84
C ALA A 26 11.87 -2.12 -1.82
N PHE A 27 11.78 -0.80 -1.94
CA PHE A 27 12.67 0.01 -2.75
C PHE A 27 12.99 1.32 -2.03
N GLU A 28 14.10 1.92 -2.39
CA GLU A 28 14.54 3.19 -1.85
C GLU A 28 14.62 4.26 -2.95
N GLY A 29 14.38 5.52 -2.59
CA GLY A 29 14.47 6.62 -3.51
C GLY A 29 13.95 7.93 -2.93
N GLY A 30 14.11 9.03 -3.67
CA GLY A 30 13.61 10.35 -3.28
C GLY A 30 12.08 10.40 -3.21
N GLY A 31 11.51 11.40 -2.52
CA GLY A 31 10.07 11.52 -2.24
C GLY A 31 9.16 11.43 -3.46
N GLY A 32 9.59 11.90 -4.62
CA GLY A 32 8.83 11.80 -5.88
C GLY A 32 8.69 10.38 -6.43
N LEU A 33 9.57 9.45 -6.01
CA LEU A 33 9.56 8.08 -6.53
C LEU A 33 8.34 7.28 -6.07
N GLY A 34 7.91 7.47 -4.83
CA GLY A 34 6.69 6.84 -4.31
C GLY A 34 5.45 7.22 -5.12
N TYR A 35 5.31 8.50 -5.45
CA TYR A 35 4.20 8.99 -6.29
C TYR A 35 4.30 8.51 -7.73
N ARG A 36 5.50 8.47 -8.31
CA ARG A 36 5.71 7.87 -9.64
C ARG A 36 5.34 6.39 -9.65
N ALA A 37 5.70 5.65 -8.60
CA ALA A 37 5.31 4.24 -8.46
C ALA A 37 3.78 4.09 -8.36
N CYS A 38 3.07 4.97 -7.65
CA CYS A 38 1.61 4.99 -7.62
C CYS A 38 1.00 5.24 -9.01
N LEU A 39 1.58 6.17 -9.78
CA LEU A 39 1.05 6.57 -11.10
C LEU A 39 1.30 5.51 -12.17
N TRP A 40 2.50 4.93 -12.19
CA TRP A 40 2.95 4.11 -13.32
C TRP A 40 2.93 2.59 -13.06
N SER A 41 2.92 2.15 -11.80
CA SER A 41 2.94 0.71 -11.53
C SER A 41 1.60 0.06 -11.90
N ARG A 42 1.64 -0.88 -12.83
CA ARG A 42 0.47 -1.67 -13.23
C ARG A 42 0.22 -2.87 -12.32
N MET A 43 1.23 -3.28 -11.55
CA MET A 43 1.21 -4.51 -10.75
C MET A 43 1.06 -4.24 -9.25
N ALA A 44 1.45 -3.05 -8.77
CA ALA A 44 1.29 -2.70 -7.37
C ALA A 44 -0.18 -2.55 -7.00
N ASN A 45 -0.54 -3.04 -5.82
CA ASN A 45 -1.85 -2.82 -5.22
C ASN A 45 -1.83 -1.60 -4.29
N ARG A 46 -0.71 -1.43 -3.58
CA ARG A 46 -0.45 -0.30 -2.68
C ARG A 46 1.03 0.04 -2.66
N ILE A 47 1.32 1.31 -2.45
CA ILE A 47 2.65 1.85 -2.22
C ILE A 47 2.66 2.44 -0.81
N ILE A 48 3.51 1.89 0.06
CA ILE A 48 3.60 2.29 1.47
C ILE A 48 4.94 2.97 1.71
N LEU A 49 4.90 4.21 2.16
CA LEU A 49 6.08 4.90 2.68
C LEU A 49 6.39 4.32 4.07
N HIS A 50 7.51 3.62 4.20
CA HIS A 50 7.94 3.04 5.47
C HIS A 50 8.45 4.13 6.40
N LEU A 51 7.88 4.24 7.60
CA LEU A 51 8.29 5.22 8.62
C LEU A 51 9.13 4.58 9.72
N GLY A 52 8.82 3.34 10.11
CA GLY A 52 9.54 2.67 11.16
C GLY A 52 9.04 1.26 11.44
N ALA A 53 9.83 0.53 12.21
CA ALA A 53 9.45 -0.79 12.71
C ALA A 53 10.03 -1.01 14.12
N ALA A 54 9.21 -1.55 15.02
CA ALA A 54 9.58 -1.81 16.40
C ALA A 54 8.97 -3.14 16.88
N PRO A 55 9.53 -3.77 17.92
CA PRO A 55 8.85 -4.86 18.61
C PRO A 55 7.52 -4.37 19.20
N ALA A 56 6.47 -5.19 19.11
CA ALA A 56 5.20 -4.90 19.75
C ALA A 56 4.36 -6.18 19.89
N ASN A 57 3.96 -6.51 21.11
CA ASN A 57 3.10 -7.64 21.42
C ASN A 57 1.85 -7.24 22.20
N SER A 58 1.87 -6.06 22.84
CA SER A 58 0.78 -5.50 23.65
C SER A 58 0.26 -4.17 23.08
N GLY A 59 -0.88 -3.72 23.59
CA GLY A 59 -1.44 -2.41 23.23
C GLY A 59 -0.53 -1.23 23.64
N ASP A 60 0.19 -1.36 24.76
CA ASP A 60 1.11 -0.32 25.22
C ASP A 60 2.37 -0.27 24.37
N GLU A 61 2.91 -1.41 23.96
CA GLU A 61 4.02 -1.47 23.02
C GLU A 61 3.64 -0.91 21.62
N LEU A 62 2.40 -1.14 21.15
CA LEU A 62 1.89 -0.48 19.93
C LEU A 62 1.88 1.05 20.08
N TYR A 63 1.41 1.51 21.22
CA TYR A 63 1.34 2.95 21.53
C TYR A 63 2.74 3.58 21.54
N GLU A 64 3.68 3.02 22.31
CA GLU A 64 5.05 3.54 22.40
C GLU A 64 5.80 3.46 21.06
N ALA A 65 5.69 2.35 20.34
CA ALA A 65 6.26 2.22 19.01
C ALA A 65 5.72 3.27 18.04
N THR A 66 4.44 3.62 18.15
CA THR A 66 3.83 4.65 17.32
C THR A 66 4.34 6.04 17.71
N ARG A 67 4.50 6.31 18.99
CA ARG A 67 5.03 7.59 19.50
C ARG A 67 6.47 7.86 19.13
N SER A 68 7.27 6.83 18.83
CA SER A 68 8.67 7.00 18.39
C SER A 68 8.79 7.69 17.02
N ILE A 69 7.71 7.80 16.26
CA ILE A 69 7.64 8.48 14.97
C ILE A 69 7.12 9.91 15.18
N ASP A 70 7.73 10.89 14.52
CA ASP A 70 7.21 12.27 14.52
C ASP A 70 6.07 12.42 13.49
N TRP A 71 4.85 12.25 13.96
CA TRP A 71 3.66 12.36 13.11
C TRP A 71 3.35 13.78 12.64
N THR A 72 3.88 14.79 13.32
CA THR A 72 3.66 16.20 12.91
C THR A 72 4.39 16.56 11.62
N ALA A 73 5.38 15.76 11.23
CA ALA A 73 6.03 15.88 9.92
C ALA A 73 5.17 15.32 8.76
N HIS A 74 4.12 14.56 9.08
CA HIS A 74 3.35 13.81 8.09
C HIS A 74 1.86 14.17 8.05
N LEU A 75 1.34 14.75 9.11
CA LEU A 75 -0.08 15.10 9.26
C LEU A 75 -0.23 16.53 9.78
N ALA A 76 -1.08 17.31 9.16
CA ALA A 76 -1.41 18.65 9.64
C ALA A 76 -2.25 18.58 10.92
N ALA A 77 -2.15 19.60 11.79
CA ALA A 77 -2.87 19.65 13.07
C ALA A 77 -4.39 19.62 12.92
N ASN A 78 -4.92 20.16 11.83
CA ASN A 78 -6.34 20.15 11.47
C ASN A 78 -6.69 19.07 10.43
N GLY A 79 -5.74 18.21 10.10
CA GLY A 79 -5.93 17.14 9.14
C GLY A 79 -6.72 15.96 9.68
N SER A 80 -7.00 15.03 8.80
CA SER A 80 -7.73 13.79 9.10
C SER A 80 -6.88 12.56 8.85
N LEU A 81 -7.09 11.51 9.64
CA LEU A 81 -6.37 10.26 9.51
C LEU A 81 -7.31 9.04 9.55
N LEU A 82 -6.83 7.96 8.94
CA LEU A 82 -7.37 6.62 9.11
C LEU A 82 -6.21 5.66 9.42
N VAL A 83 -6.38 4.78 10.40
CA VAL A 83 -5.42 3.71 10.68
C VAL A 83 -5.95 2.38 10.14
N ASP A 84 -5.23 1.81 9.17
CA ASP A 84 -5.45 0.47 8.65
C ASP A 84 -4.49 -0.50 9.35
N PHE A 85 -4.99 -1.19 10.37
CA PHE A 85 -4.21 -2.14 11.16
C PHE A 85 -4.53 -3.57 10.74
N ALA A 86 -3.47 -4.36 10.51
CA ALA A 86 -3.59 -5.80 10.34
C ALA A 86 -2.51 -6.54 11.13
N GLY A 87 -2.91 -7.63 11.73
CA GLY A 87 -2.05 -8.50 12.53
C GLY A 87 -2.72 -8.91 13.83
N ARG A 88 -2.07 -9.82 14.55
CA ARG A 88 -2.52 -10.34 15.84
C ARG A 88 -1.32 -10.69 16.71
N SER A 89 -1.51 -10.59 18.01
CA SER A 89 -0.64 -11.15 19.04
C SER A 89 -1.49 -11.79 20.13
N ALA A 90 -0.89 -12.30 21.20
CA ALA A 90 -1.61 -12.85 22.34
C ALA A 90 -2.57 -11.80 22.95
N ASP A 91 -2.12 -10.55 23.06
CA ASP A 91 -2.88 -9.47 23.69
C ASP A 91 -3.68 -8.62 22.69
N ILE A 92 -3.29 -8.65 21.41
CA ILE A 92 -3.94 -7.88 20.34
C ILE A 92 -4.76 -8.84 19.46
N ARG A 93 -5.99 -9.13 19.88
CA ARG A 93 -6.87 -10.07 19.18
C ARG A 93 -7.80 -9.42 18.17
N ASN A 94 -8.01 -8.10 18.30
CA ASN A 94 -8.93 -7.33 17.47
C ASN A 94 -8.17 -6.23 16.71
N ALA A 95 -8.34 -6.19 15.39
CA ALA A 95 -7.73 -5.17 14.54
C ALA A 95 -8.20 -3.75 14.89
N GLN A 96 -9.45 -3.59 15.29
CA GLN A 96 -9.99 -2.29 15.71
C GLN A 96 -9.29 -1.76 16.96
N PHE A 97 -9.00 -2.62 17.93
CA PHE A 97 -8.22 -2.26 19.12
C PHE A 97 -6.82 -1.79 18.75
N GLY A 98 -6.12 -2.53 17.88
CA GLY A 98 -4.79 -2.12 17.41
C GLY A 98 -4.81 -0.77 16.67
N ALA A 99 -5.78 -0.57 15.79
CA ALA A 99 -5.97 0.70 15.10
C ALA A 99 -6.26 1.85 16.07
N GLN A 100 -7.09 1.61 17.10
CA GLN A 100 -7.43 2.60 18.12
C GLN A 100 -6.19 3.01 18.93
N ARG A 101 -5.37 2.05 19.39
CA ARG A 101 -4.14 2.34 20.14
C ARG A 101 -3.15 3.19 19.36
N ILE A 102 -2.96 2.87 18.08
CA ILE A 102 -2.11 3.65 17.16
C ILE A 102 -2.67 5.05 16.96
N LYS A 103 -3.97 5.16 16.69
CA LYS A 103 -4.64 6.47 16.55
C LYS A 103 -4.48 7.32 17.82
N ASP A 104 -4.67 6.74 19.01
CA ASP A 104 -4.54 7.45 20.28
C ASP A 104 -3.11 7.98 20.47
N ALA A 105 -2.08 7.18 20.16
CA ALA A 105 -0.67 7.58 20.21
C ALA A 105 -0.39 8.77 19.29
N ILE A 106 -0.94 8.77 18.08
CA ILE A 106 -0.80 9.89 17.13
C ILE A 106 -1.47 11.16 17.69
N VAL A 107 -2.72 11.05 18.10
CA VAL A 107 -3.50 12.20 18.60
C VAL A 107 -2.88 12.79 19.86
N ASP A 108 -2.41 11.96 20.79
CA ASP A 108 -1.79 12.42 22.03
C ASP A 108 -0.47 13.16 21.75
N GLN A 109 0.31 12.76 20.74
CA GLN A 109 1.50 13.50 20.34
C GLN A 109 1.18 14.94 19.90
N PHE A 110 0.08 15.13 19.15
CA PHE A 110 -0.38 16.48 18.77
C PHE A 110 -0.85 17.30 19.97
N ARG A 111 -1.59 16.69 20.88
CA ARG A 111 -2.09 17.35 22.10
C ARG A 111 -0.96 17.82 23.02
N GLU A 112 0.04 16.98 23.24
CA GLU A 112 1.19 17.31 24.09
C GLU A 112 2.05 18.46 23.53
N ARG A 113 2.08 18.59 22.20
CA ARG A 113 2.76 19.72 21.53
C ARG A 113 1.91 20.99 21.46
N GLY A 114 0.70 20.99 22.05
CA GLY A 114 -0.22 22.12 21.97
C GLY A 114 -0.79 22.38 20.57
N LEU A 115 -0.64 21.42 19.66
CA LEU A 115 -1.23 21.46 18.33
C LEU A 115 -2.68 20.99 18.38
N GLY A 116 -3.47 21.27 17.36
CA GLY A 116 -4.84 20.82 17.28
C GLY A 116 -5.00 19.29 17.40
N ARG A 117 -6.23 18.81 17.38
CA ARG A 117 -6.53 17.39 17.40
C ARG A 117 -6.89 16.91 15.99
N PRO A 118 -6.07 16.09 15.33
CA PRO A 118 -6.43 15.48 14.06
C PRO A 118 -7.73 14.68 14.16
N SER A 119 -8.57 14.78 13.15
CA SER A 119 -9.86 14.09 13.09
C SER A 119 -9.71 12.70 12.47
N VAL A 120 -10.74 11.86 12.58
CA VAL A 120 -10.80 10.57 11.89
C VAL A 120 -11.77 10.69 10.72
N ASP A 121 -11.29 10.38 9.50
CA ASP A 121 -12.14 10.26 8.33
C ASP A 121 -11.96 8.87 7.71
N LEU A 122 -13.05 8.09 7.68
CA LEU A 122 -13.04 6.73 7.16
C LEU A 122 -13.14 6.65 5.63
N LYS A 123 -13.55 7.74 4.98
CA LYS A 123 -13.81 7.76 3.53
C LYS A 123 -12.65 8.43 2.78
N GLN A 124 -12.29 9.64 3.18
CA GLN A 124 -11.27 10.44 2.50
C GLN A 124 -10.29 11.06 3.50
N PRO A 125 -9.51 10.25 4.23
CA PRO A 125 -8.51 10.75 5.15
C PRO A 125 -7.38 11.45 4.39
N ASP A 126 -6.84 12.54 4.95
CA ASP A 126 -5.63 13.18 4.42
C ASP A 126 -4.42 12.25 4.52
N VAL A 127 -4.36 11.46 5.60
CA VAL A 127 -3.31 10.47 5.82
C VAL A 127 -3.90 9.11 6.18
N ARG A 128 -3.55 8.09 5.39
CA ARG A 128 -3.86 6.70 5.69
C ARG A 128 -2.63 6.03 6.29
N VAL A 129 -2.67 5.74 7.58
CA VAL A 129 -1.62 5.02 8.30
C VAL A 129 -1.76 3.53 8.06
N SER A 130 -0.74 2.90 7.51
CA SER A 130 -0.64 1.46 7.36
C SER A 130 0.15 0.87 8.52
N ALA A 131 -0.46 -0.01 9.29
CA ALA A 131 0.14 -0.66 10.44
C ALA A 131 0.03 -2.18 10.29
N ARG A 132 1.17 -2.87 10.31
CA ARG A 132 1.23 -4.33 10.12
C ARG A 132 1.99 -4.97 11.27
N LEU A 133 1.30 -5.76 12.07
CA LEU A 133 1.89 -6.53 13.16
C LEU A 133 2.08 -7.99 12.73
N SER A 134 3.32 -8.45 12.74
CA SER A 134 3.66 -9.83 12.40
C SER A 134 4.83 -10.31 13.24
N LYS A 135 4.68 -11.48 13.84
CA LYS A 135 5.71 -12.14 14.65
C LYS A 135 6.29 -11.20 15.73
N GLY A 136 5.42 -10.46 16.43
CA GLY A 136 5.83 -9.52 17.48
C GLY A 136 6.55 -8.27 16.99
N ARG A 137 6.47 -7.96 15.70
CA ARG A 137 7.06 -6.77 15.09
C ARG A 137 5.99 -5.93 14.42
N LEU A 138 5.86 -4.69 14.85
CA LEU A 138 5.01 -3.67 14.21
C LEU A 138 5.82 -2.98 13.12
N ILE A 139 5.21 -2.82 11.96
CA ILE A 139 5.70 -1.98 10.85
C ILE A 139 4.70 -0.87 10.63
N LEU A 140 5.16 0.37 10.66
CA LEU A 140 4.36 1.56 10.44
C LEU A 140 4.76 2.28 9.16
N GLY A 141 3.78 2.78 8.45
CA GLY A 141 3.99 3.54 7.23
C GLY A 141 2.77 4.35 6.82
N ILE A 142 2.92 5.14 5.78
CA ILE A 142 1.84 5.91 5.17
C ILE A 142 1.50 5.28 3.81
N ASP A 143 0.23 5.00 3.58
CA ASP A 143 -0.26 4.54 2.29
C ASP A 143 -0.39 5.73 1.34
N LEU A 144 0.48 5.76 0.32
CA LEU A 144 0.50 6.80 -0.70
C LEU A 144 -0.52 6.58 -1.81
N SER A 145 -1.18 5.42 -1.84
CA SER A 145 -2.04 5.01 -2.95
C SER A 145 -3.45 5.60 -2.88
N GLY A 146 -3.90 5.99 -1.68
CA GLY A 146 -5.30 6.35 -1.44
C GLY A 146 -6.22 5.13 -1.62
N GLU A 147 -6.87 5.01 -2.78
CA GLU A 147 -7.60 3.82 -3.21
C GLU A 147 -6.63 2.72 -3.66
N SER A 148 -7.15 1.50 -3.80
CA SER A 148 -6.34 0.38 -4.31
C SER A 148 -5.97 0.59 -5.77
N LEU A 149 -4.68 0.58 -6.11
CA LEU A 149 -4.15 0.94 -7.44
C LEU A 149 -4.62 0.01 -8.56
N HIS A 150 -5.11 -1.19 -8.24
CA HIS A 150 -5.71 -2.04 -9.27
C HIS A 150 -7.04 -1.50 -9.82
N ARG A 151 -7.73 -0.63 -9.06
CA ARG A 151 -8.95 0.04 -9.51
C ARG A 151 -8.59 1.21 -10.41
N ARG A 152 -8.31 0.93 -11.68
CA ARG A 152 -7.79 1.91 -12.64
C ARG A 152 -8.86 2.82 -13.26
N GLY A 153 -10.12 2.61 -12.91
CA GLY A 153 -11.23 3.47 -13.30
C GLY A 153 -11.82 3.23 -14.69
N TYR A 154 -11.22 2.40 -15.53
CA TYR A 154 -11.75 2.12 -16.87
C TYR A 154 -12.91 1.12 -16.90
N ARG A 155 -13.10 0.38 -15.81
CA ARG A 155 -14.15 -0.64 -15.74
C ARG A 155 -15.47 -0.02 -15.30
N LEU A 156 -16.41 0.08 -16.23
CA LEU A 156 -17.77 0.57 -15.98
C LEU A 156 -18.67 -0.55 -15.43
N ASP A 157 -18.53 -1.77 -15.97
CA ASP A 157 -19.20 -2.97 -15.50
C ASP A 157 -18.20 -4.12 -15.39
N GLY A 158 -18.06 -4.67 -14.21
CA GLY A 158 -17.07 -5.71 -13.91
C GLY A 158 -17.61 -7.13 -14.02
N GLY A 159 -18.92 -7.31 -14.19
CA GLY A 159 -19.54 -8.62 -14.07
C GLY A 159 -19.44 -9.21 -12.65
N VAL A 160 -19.77 -10.50 -12.51
CA VAL A 160 -19.89 -11.18 -11.20
C VAL A 160 -18.51 -11.41 -10.53
N ALA A 161 -17.46 -11.70 -11.31
CA ALA A 161 -16.13 -12.05 -10.79
C ALA A 161 -15.02 -11.61 -11.76
N PRO A 162 -14.75 -10.30 -11.88
CA PRO A 162 -13.75 -9.81 -12.82
C PRO A 162 -12.34 -10.14 -12.37
N LEU A 163 -11.45 -10.43 -13.32
CA LEU A 163 -10.01 -10.51 -13.06
C LEU A 163 -9.51 -9.13 -12.61
N ARG A 164 -8.70 -9.07 -11.55
CA ARG A 164 -8.11 -7.81 -11.11
C ARG A 164 -7.07 -7.33 -12.11
N GLU A 165 -7.03 -6.04 -12.36
CA GLU A 165 -6.18 -5.38 -13.35
C GLU A 165 -4.68 -5.66 -13.09
N ASN A 166 -4.24 -5.57 -11.84
CA ASN A 166 -2.85 -5.87 -11.46
C ASN A 166 -2.47 -7.35 -11.64
N ILE A 167 -3.42 -8.27 -11.52
CA ILE A 167 -3.19 -9.69 -11.78
C ILE A 167 -3.11 -9.94 -13.28
N ALA A 168 -3.96 -9.29 -14.07
CA ALA A 168 -3.89 -9.35 -15.54
C ALA A 168 -2.55 -8.83 -16.06
N ALA A 169 -2.12 -7.66 -15.60
CA ALA A 169 -0.83 -7.09 -15.95
C ALA A 169 0.34 -8.01 -15.57
N ALA A 170 0.31 -8.62 -14.38
CA ALA A 170 1.33 -9.56 -13.94
C ALA A 170 1.35 -10.86 -14.78
N ALA A 171 0.18 -11.36 -15.19
CA ALA A 171 0.06 -12.54 -16.04
C ALA A 171 0.64 -12.28 -17.44
N LEU A 172 0.31 -11.15 -18.05
CA LEU A 172 0.85 -10.72 -19.34
C LEU A 172 2.37 -10.55 -19.30
N TRP A 173 2.87 -9.92 -18.24
CA TRP A 173 4.31 -9.80 -18.04
C TRP A 173 4.98 -11.16 -17.91
N ALA A 174 4.43 -12.07 -17.11
CA ALA A 174 4.96 -13.42 -16.94
C ALA A 174 4.92 -14.25 -18.23
N ALA A 175 3.99 -13.94 -19.13
CA ALA A 175 3.90 -14.54 -20.48
C ALA A 175 4.86 -13.92 -21.50
N GLY A 176 5.67 -12.92 -21.11
CA GLY A 176 6.60 -12.21 -22.01
C GLY A 176 5.89 -11.29 -23.00
N TRP A 177 4.69 -10.81 -22.65
CA TRP A 177 3.90 -9.94 -23.53
C TRP A 177 4.61 -8.62 -23.88
N PRO A 178 5.33 -7.91 -22.97
CA PRO A 178 6.00 -6.66 -23.31
C PRO A 178 6.95 -6.81 -24.49
N GLU A 179 7.73 -7.88 -24.56
CA GLU A 179 8.66 -8.13 -25.67
C GLU A 179 7.94 -8.60 -26.93
N ARG A 180 6.86 -9.36 -26.78
CA ARG A 180 6.03 -9.84 -27.90
C ARG A 180 5.28 -8.70 -28.58
N SER A 181 4.69 -7.79 -27.80
CA SER A 181 3.98 -6.61 -28.33
C SER A 181 4.91 -5.70 -29.12
N GLN A 182 6.16 -5.52 -28.70
CA GLN A 182 7.17 -4.74 -29.42
C GLN A 182 7.53 -5.37 -30.79
N ARG A 183 7.37 -6.69 -30.93
CA ARG A 183 7.55 -7.40 -32.21
C ARG A 183 6.30 -7.40 -33.07
N GLY A 184 5.22 -6.75 -32.65
CA GLY A 184 3.94 -6.70 -33.37
C GLY A 184 3.14 -8.00 -33.30
N GLU A 185 3.39 -8.87 -32.30
CA GLU A 185 2.59 -10.09 -32.11
C GLU A 185 1.18 -9.74 -31.66
N ALA A 186 0.19 -10.51 -32.06
CA ALA A 186 -1.19 -10.32 -31.64
C ALA A 186 -1.49 -11.01 -30.32
N LEU A 187 -2.27 -10.35 -29.46
CA LEU A 187 -2.83 -10.92 -28.24
C LEU A 187 -4.26 -11.41 -28.52
N LEU A 188 -4.53 -12.68 -28.28
CA LEU A 188 -5.85 -13.27 -28.38
C LEU A 188 -6.31 -13.81 -27.03
N ASP A 189 -7.47 -13.36 -26.59
CA ASP A 189 -8.15 -13.88 -25.39
C ASP A 189 -9.51 -14.49 -25.79
N PRO A 190 -9.58 -15.83 -25.99
CA PRO A 190 -10.82 -16.49 -26.45
C PRO A 190 -11.92 -16.56 -25.36
N MET A 191 -11.61 -16.22 -24.12
CA MET A 191 -12.56 -16.19 -22.99
C MET A 191 -12.50 -14.86 -22.26
N CYS A 192 -12.49 -13.76 -23.01
CA CYS A 192 -12.11 -12.43 -22.57
C CYS A 192 -12.95 -11.85 -21.40
N GLY A 193 -14.19 -12.33 -21.19
CA GLY A 193 -15.09 -11.77 -20.18
C GLY A 193 -15.22 -10.25 -20.32
N SER A 194 -14.80 -9.49 -19.30
CA SER A 194 -14.74 -8.02 -19.34
C SER A 194 -13.46 -7.48 -20.02
N ALA A 195 -12.78 -8.28 -20.82
CA ALA A 195 -11.59 -7.94 -21.60
C ALA A 195 -10.40 -7.42 -20.76
N THR A 196 -10.28 -7.78 -19.50
CA THR A 196 -9.23 -7.24 -18.60
C THR A 196 -7.81 -7.54 -19.11
N LEU A 197 -7.55 -8.75 -19.64
CA LEU A 197 -6.25 -9.09 -20.21
C LEU A 197 -5.95 -8.24 -21.45
N LEU A 198 -6.92 -8.02 -22.32
CA LEU A 198 -6.74 -7.20 -23.55
C LEU A 198 -6.54 -5.72 -23.22
N LEU A 199 -7.20 -5.21 -22.16
CA LEU A 199 -7.05 -3.82 -21.71
C LEU A 199 -5.70 -3.58 -20.99
N GLU A 200 -5.16 -4.61 -20.38
CA GLU A 200 -3.84 -4.56 -19.72
C GLU A 200 -2.69 -5.01 -20.64
N GLY A 201 -2.95 -5.46 -21.87
CA GLY A 201 -1.98 -5.81 -22.92
C GLY A 201 -1.56 -4.59 -23.73
#